data_9bf3c16138c433833227bd4363ce6e13
#
_entry.id   9bf3c16138c433833227bd4363ce6e13
#
_cell.length_a   1.000
_cell.length_b   1.000
_cell.length_c   1.000
_cell.angle_alpha   90.00
_cell.angle_beta   90.00
_cell.angle_gamma   90.00
#
_symmetry.space_group_name_H-M   'P 1'
#
loop_
_entity.id
_entity.type
_entity.pdbx_description
1 polymer ?
#
loop_
_entity_poly.entity_id
_entity_poly.type
_entity_poly.pdbx_seq_one_letter_code
_entity_poly.pdbx_strand_id
1 'polypeptide(L)'
;MTTLADVAAAAGVSKAAASLVLSGKSEGRVSEPKAERVRTAAEELGYVRDAIAGGMRNGRTQTIGVIGERVLSTPYAVSMIDSVLSTSQDLGWSVLLTDAGRDGVAAEEAVREMVARRVNQVVIASMYHRVVSVPEQIEDVVVLNGVADRPGVPGVVPDERQGAHDAVAHLIGLGHRRIGYLGHDDTGSIAVRERSDSYRDSLREAGIAVDESLVVVGGLDPDSVDAVAGRLLDRSERPTAVFCYNDALAAGVF
;
A
#
# COMPACT_ATOMS: atom_id res chain seq x y z
N MET A 1 -35.17 3.38 -8.79
CA MET A 1 -34.26 2.66 -7.87
C MET A 1 -35.11 2.08 -6.76
N THR A 2 -35.07 0.75 -6.55
CA THR A 2 -35.87 0.06 -5.52
C THR A 2 -35.48 0.54 -4.12
N THR A 3 -36.47 0.82 -3.27
CA THR A 3 -36.21 1.34 -1.91
C THR A 3 -36.49 0.27 -0.85
N LEU A 4 -36.00 0.45 0.35
CA LEU A 4 -36.32 -0.40 1.50
C LEU A 4 -37.83 -0.44 1.79
N ALA A 5 -38.57 0.59 1.43
CA ALA A 5 -40.05 0.62 1.59
C ALA A 5 -40.72 -0.32 0.62
N ASP A 6 -40.24 -0.43 -0.62
CA ASP A 6 -40.78 -1.34 -1.63
C ASP A 6 -40.56 -2.79 -1.21
N VAL A 7 -39.38 -3.13 -0.70
CA VAL A 7 -39.06 -4.46 -0.15
C VAL A 7 -39.97 -4.79 1.04
N ALA A 8 -40.15 -3.85 1.97
CA ALA A 8 -41.02 -4.06 3.13
C ALA A 8 -42.46 -4.28 2.73
N ALA A 9 -42.95 -3.53 1.74
CA ALA A 9 -44.32 -3.69 1.20
C ALA A 9 -44.50 -5.06 0.51
N ALA A 10 -43.55 -5.45 -0.36
CA ALA A 10 -43.60 -6.76 -1.04
C ALA A 10 -43.53 -7.94 -0.06
N ALA A 11 -42.70 -7.85 0.98
CA ALA A 11 -42.58 -8.87 2.01
C ALA A 11 -43.72 -8.89 3.05
N GLY A 12 -44.62 -7.89 3.05
CA GLY A 12 -45.71 -7.75 4.04
C GLY A 12 -45.19 -7.54 5.47
N VAL A 13 -44.13 -6.70 5.65
CA VAL A 13 -43.52 -6.39 6.94
C VAL A 13 -43.34 -4.88 7.11
N SER A 14 -43.03 -4.44 8.34
CA SER A 14 -42.66 -3.05 8.57
C SER A 14 -41.27 -2.74 7.99
N LYS A 15 -41.03 -1.49 7.61
CA LYS A 15 -39.72 -1.02 7.16
C LYS A 15 -38.61 -1.28 8.19
N ALA A 16 -38.95 -1.23 9.49
CA ALA A 16 -38.01 -1.57 10.57
C ALA A 16 -37.64 -3.06 10.57
N ALA A 17 -38.65 -3.97 10.37
CA ALA A 17 -38.38 -5.40 10.29
C ALA A 17 -37.52 -5.72 9.05
N ALA A 18 -37.88 -5.18 7.87
CA ALA A 18 -37.06 -5.34 6.66
C ALA A 18 -35.61 -4.87 6.86
N SER A 19 -35.42 -3.71 7.51
CA SER A 19 -34.11 -3.19 7.84
C SER A 19 -33.30 -4.12 8.77
N LEU A 20 -33.93 -4.70 9.77
CA LEU A 20 -33.29 -5.66 10.69
C LEU A 20 -32.85 -6.93 9.95
N VAL A 21 -33.69 -7.48 9.09
CA VAL A 21 -33.38 -8.68 8.30
C VAL A 21 -32.20 -8.39 7.35
N LEU A 22 -32.30 -7.36 6.55
CA LEU A 22 -31.28 -7.02 5.56
C LEU A 22 -29.94 -6.50 6.18
N SER A 23 -29.96 -6.20 7.50
CA SER A 23 -28.74 -5.86 8.25
C SER A 23 -28.14 -7.01 9.04
N GLY A 24 -28.68 -8.23 8.93
CA GLY A 24 -28.22 -9.39 9.69
C GLY A 24 -28.53 -9.34 11.20
N LYS A 25 -29.40 -8.40 11.63
CA LYS A 25 -29.75 -8.17 13.05
C LYS A 25 -31.15 -8.66 13.40
N SER A 26 -31.67 -9.64 12.65
CA SER A 26 -33.03 -10.15 12.77
C SER A 26 -33.20 -11.22 13.84
N GLU A 27 -32.13 -11.85 14.30
CA GLU A 27 -32.16 -12.94 15.28
C GLU A 27 -32.86 -12.52 16.57
N GLY A 28 -33.86 -13.33 17.00
CA GLY A 28 -34.72 -13.05 18.15
C GLY A 28 -35.67 -11.85 18.02
N ARG A 29 -35.67 -11.15 16.86
CA ARG A 29 -36.48 -9.92 16.64
C ARG A 29 -37.47 -10.04 15.48
N VAL A 30 -37.19 -10.89 14.51
CA VAL A 30 -38.05 -11.20 13.36
C VAL A 30 -38.12 -12.70 13.19
N SER A 31 -39.32 -13.25 13.04
CA SER A 31 -39.46 -14.70 12.84
C SER A 31 -38.87 -15.11 11.49
N GLU A 32 -38.28 -16.32 11.42
CA GLU A 32 -37.58 -16.80 10.22
C GLU A 32 -38.46 -16.80 8.95
N PRO A 33 -39.75 -17.17 9.02
CA PRO A 33 -40.63 -17.08 7.83
C PRO A 33 -40.83 -15.66 7.30
N LYS A 34 -40.73 -14.62 8.19
CA LYS A 34 -40.78 -13.21 7.78
C LYS A 34 -39.42 -12.76 7.24
N ALA A 35 -38.35 -13.24 7.84
CA ALA A 35 -37.00 -12.93 7.38
C ALA A 35 -36.78 -13.47 5.96
N GLU A 36 -37.21 -14.70 5.69
CA GLU A 36 -37.10 -15.31 4.37
C GLU A 36 -37.88 -14.53 3.31
N ARG A 37 -39.12 -14.13 3.59
CA ARG A 37 -39.90 -13.30 2.65
C ARG A 37 -39.22 -11.98 2.33
N VAL A 38 -38.53 -11.38 3.32
CA VAL A 38 -37.78 -10.12 3.10
C VAL A 38 -36.56 -10.35 2.19
N ARG A 39 -35.82 -11.46 2.38
CA ARG A 39 -34.68 -11.81 1.52
C ARG A 39 -35.14 -12.06 0.08
N THR A 40 -36.17 -12.88 -0.10
CA THR A 40 -36.76 -13.16 -1.42
C THR A 40 -37.27 -11.89 -2.11
N ALA A 41 -38.01 -11.04 -1.41
CA ALA A 41 -38.48 -9.78 -1.98
C ALA A 41 -37.35 -8.83 -2.34
N ALA A 42 -36.28 -8.78 -1.55
CA ALA A 42 -35.11 -7.97 -1.87
C ALA A 42 -34.39 -8.46 -3.13
N GLU A 43 -34.25 -9.77 -3.28
CA GLU A 43 -33.64 -10.41 -4.44
C GLU A 43 -34.47 -10.20 -5.72
N GLU A 44 -35.76 -10.47 -5.66
CA GLU A 44 -36.73 -10.30 -6.79
C GLU A 44 -36.77 -8.82 -7.27
N LEU A 45 -36.73 -7.89 -6.35
CA LEU A 45 -36.74 -6.43 -6.65
C LEU A 45 -35.40 -5.86 -7.00
N GLY A 46 -34.32 -6.68 -6.98
CA GLY A 46 -32.94 -6.17 -7.19
C GLY A 46 -32.54 -5.10 -6.18
N TYR A 47 -33.03 -5.20 -4.93
CA TYR A 47 -32.71 -4.20 -3.91
C TYR A 47 -31.29 -4.34 -3.43
N VAL A 48 -30.49 -3.33 -3.67
CA VAL A 48 -29.16 -3.20 -3.08
C VAL A 48 -29.27 -2.28 -1.88
N ARG A 49 -28.83 -2.78 -0.73
CA ARG A 49 -28.80 -1.98 0.49
C ARG A 49 -27.86 -0.79 0.32
N ASP A 50 -28.37 0.39 0.53
CA ASP A 50 -27.54 1.59 0.60
C ASP A 50 -26.66 1.53 1.87
N ALA A 51 -25.39 1.21 1.68
CA ALA A 51 -24.39 1.12 2.74
C ALA A 51 -24.19 2.49 3.42
N ILE A 52 -24.36 3.58 2.67
CA ILE A 52 -24.26 4.96 3.16
C ILE A 52 -25.40 5.28 4.13
N ALA A 53 -26.65 4.93 3.75
CA ALA A 53 -27.82 5.11 4.60
C ALA A 53 -27.78 4.24 5.88
N GLY A 54 -27.16 3.08 5.80
CA GLY A 54 -26.89 2.19 6.96
C GLY A 54 -25.83 2.75 7.90
N GLY A 55 -24.78 3.31 7.36
CA GLY A 55 -23.66 3.96 8.08
C GLY A 55 -24.07 5.29 8.75
N MET A 56 -25.00 6.04 8.16
CA MET A 56 -25.48 7.29 8.73
C MET A 56 -26.13 7.14 10.13
N ARG A 57 -26.66 5.98 10.48
CA ARG A 57 -27.18 5.71 11.83
C ARG A 57 -26.13 5.47 12.90
N ASN A 58 -24.92 5.03 12.49
CA ASN A 58 -23.81 4.72 13.39
C ASN A 58 -22.62 5.70 13.20
N GLY A 59 -22.75 6.73 12.36
CA GLY A 59 -21.69 7.71 12.09
C GLY A 59 -20.48 7.18 11.31
N ARG A 60 -20.48 5.90 10.90
CA ARG A 60 -19.35 5.25 10.23
C ARG A 60 -19.81 4.50 8.98
N THR A 61 -19.18 4.79 7.87
CA THR A 61 -19.26 3.95 6.66
C THR A 61 -18.24 2.81 6.82
N GLN A 62 -18.57 1.60 6.44
CA GLN A 62 -17.57 0.51 6.40
C GLN A 62 -16.72 0.68 5.13
N THR A 63 -16.02 1.81 5.05
CA THR A 63 -15.22 2.16 3.87
C THR A 63 -13.85 2.66 4.33
N ILE A 64 -12.81 2.06 3.81
CA ILE A 64 -11.42 2.50 3.93
C ILE A 64 -11.09 3.33 2.70
N GLY A 65 -10.53 4.52 2.89
CA GLY A 65 -9.92 5.30 1.83
C GLY A 65 -8.48 4.89 1.62
N VAL A 66 -8.06 4.72 0.38
CA VAL A 66 -6.66 4.54 0.03
C VAL A 66 -6.25 5.69 -0.88
N ILE A 67 -5.30 6.48 -0.41
CA ILE A 67 -4.66 7.54 -1.19
C ILE A 67 -3.31 7.01 -1.64
N GLY A 68 -3.19 6.69 -2.91
CA GLY A 68 -1.98 6.09 -3.49
C GLY A 68 -1.20 7.08 -4.32
N GLU A 69 0.11 7.13 -4.14
CA GLU A 69 1.00 7.87 -5.01
C GLU A 69 1.64 6.92 -6.02
N ARG A 70 1.13 6.91 -7.26
CA ARG A 70 1.64 6.07 -8.36
C ARG A 70 1.73 4.57 -8.00
N VAL A 71 0.93 4.12 -7.05
CA VAL A 71 0.99 2.75 -6.52
C VAL A 71 0.59 1.67 -7.53
N LEU A 72 -0.03 2.05 -8.64
CA LEU A 72 -0.39 1.13 -9.71
C LEU A 72 0.70 0.99 -10.80
N SER A 73 1.86 1.60 -10.61
CA SER A 73 2.92 1.66 -11.63
C SER A 73 3.99 0.57 -11.50
N THR A 74 4.04 -0.15 -10.39
CA THR A 74 5.02 -1.24 -10.17
C THR A 74 4.40 -2.47 -9.53
N PRO A 75 4.92 -3.67 -9.80
CA PRO A 75 4.43 -4.92 -9.19
C PRO A 75 4.44 -4.89 -7.67
N TYR A 76 5.48 -4.34 -7.05
CA TYR A 76 5.57 -4.22 -5.60
C TYR A 76 4.42 -3.41 -5.00
N ALA A 77 4.18 -2.21 -5.54
CA ALA A 77 3.12 -1.35 -5.04
C ALA A 77 1.72 -1.92 -5.32
N VAL A 78 1.53 -2.58 -6.47
CA VAL A 78 0.29 -3.29 -6.79
C VAL A 78 0.00 -4.38 -5.77
N SER A 79 0.99 -5.20 -5.39
CA SER A 79 0.81 -6.25 -4.37
C SER A 79 0.45 -5.68 -3.00
N MET A 80 0.99 -4.52 -2.65
CA MET A 80 0.63 -3.81 -1.40
C MET A 80 -0.84 -3.38 -1.41
N ILE A 81 -1.33 -2.82 -2.52
CA ILE A 81 -2.74 -2.44 -2.67
C ILE A 81 -3.65 -3.68 -2.70
N ASP A 82 -3.27 -4.75 -3.39
CA ASP A 82 -4.01 -6.01 -3.41
C ASP A 82 -4.21 -6.58 -2.01
N SER A 83 -3.17 -6.52 -1.16
CA SER A 83 -3.26 -6.92 0.25
C SER A 83 -4.25 -6.06 1.06
N VAL A 84 -4.32 -4.76 0.79
CA VAL A 84 -5.33 -3.88 1.42
C VAL A 84 -6.72 -4.25 0.96
N LEU A 85 -6.91 -4.50 -0.34
CA LEU A 85 -8.21 -4.86 -0.92
C LEU A 85 -8.72 -6.20 -0.37
N SER A 86 -7.90 -7.25 -0.40
CA SER A 86 -8.27 -8.59 0.05
C SER A 86 -8.60 -8.60 1.55
N THR A 87 -7.74 -7.99 2.39
CA THR A 87 -7.98 -7.89 3.84
C THR A 87 -9.26 -7.10 4.15
N SER A 88 -9.51 -6.01 3.43
CA SER A 88 -10.73 -5.22 3.60
C SER A 88 -11.97 -6.02 3.24
N GLN A 89 -11.91 -6.79 2.14
CA GLN A 89 -13.01 -7.65 1.69
C GLN A 89 -13.33 -8.74 2.73
N ASP A 90 -12.31 -9.39 3.29
CA ASP A 90 -12.47 -10.42 4.33
C ASP A 90 -13.14 -9.86 5.59
N LEU A 91 -12.90 -8.58 5.89
CA LEU A 91 -13.52 -7.86 7.01
C LEU A 91 -14.90 -7.26 6.66
N GLY A 92 -15.37 -7.41 5.43
CA GLY A 92 -16.63 -6.83 4.95
C GLY A 92 -16.58 -5.31 4.76
N TRP A 93 -15.40 -4.76 4.50
CA TRP A 93 -15.20 -3.35 4.25
C TRP A 93 -15.04 -3.06 2.76
N SER A 94 -15.55 -1.92 2.32
CA SER A 94 -15.30 -1.39 0.97
C SER A 94 -14.02 -0.57 0.94
N VAL A 95 -13.37 -0.51 -0.21
CA VAL A 95 -12.19 0.33 -0.42
C VAL A 95 -12.49 1.38 -1.49
N LEU A 96 -12.17 2.62 -1.18
CA LEU A 96 -12.14 3.73 -2.13
C LEU A 96 -10.68 4.08 -2.40
N LEU A 97 -10.18 3.79 -3.59
CA LEU A 97 -8.82 4.10 -4.01
C LEU A 97 -8.81 5.37 -4.87
N THR A 98 -7.96 6.32 -4.51
CA THR A 98 -7.71 7.55 -5.27
C THR A 98 -6.21 7.73 -5.49
N ASP A 99 -5.82 8.11 -6.70
CA ASP A 99 -4.42 8.45 -7.01
C ASP A 99 -4.14 9.90 -6.60
N ALA A 100 -3.12 10.10 -5.76
CA ALA A 100 -2.65 11.41 -5.33
C ALA A 100 -1.75 12.11 -6.37
N GLY A 101 -1.44 11.46 -7.49
CA GLY A 101 -0.52 12.00 -8.48
C GLY A 101 0.88 12.23 -7.93
N ARG A 102 1.60 13.19 -8.55
CA ARG A 102 2.92 13.64 -8.10
C ARG A 102 2.88 14.98 -7.37
N ASP A 103 1.79 15.70 -7.50
CA ASP A 103 1.66 17.09 -7.06
C ASP A 103 0.84 17.15 -5.78
N GLY A 104 1.21 17.99 -4.84
CA GLY A 104 0.46 18.22 -3.61
C GLY A 104 -1.01 18.61 -3.83
N VAL A 105 -1.35 19.20 -4.99
CA VAL A 105 -2.73 19.57 -5.37
C VAL A 105 -3.63 18.34 -5.49
N ALA A 106 -3.17 17.28 -6.17
CA ALA A 106 -3.94 16.05 -6.31
C ALA A 106 -4.12 15.33 -4.96
N ALA A 107 -3.12 15.41 -4.07
CA ALA A 107 -3.23 14.88 -2.73
C ALA A 107 -4.32 15.61 -1.91
N GLU A 108 -4.41 16.94 -1.99
CA GLU A 108 -5.47 17.71 -1.33
C GLU A 108 -6.86 17.38 -1.88
N GLU A 109 -6.99 17.16 -3.18
CA GLU A 109 -8.24 16.74 -3.81
C GLU A 109 -8.66 15.34 -3.35
N ALA A 110 -7.72 14.40 -3.30
CA ALA A 110 -7.95 13.05 -2.78
C ALA A 110 -8.47 13.10 -1.33
N VAL A 111 -7.87 13.93 -0.49
CA VAL A 111 -8.32 14.13 0.90
C VAL A 111 -9.74 14.72 0.94
N ARG A 112 -10.01 15.75 0.16
CA ARG A 112 -11.36 16.33 0.08
C ARG A 112 -12.41 15.30 -0.34
N GLU A 113 -12.07 14.44 -1.29
CA GLU A 113 -12.93 13.35 -1.72
C GLU A 113 -13.19 12.33 -0.60
N MET A 114 -12.16 11.91 0.14
CA MET A 114 -12.31 11.02 1.29
C MET A 114 -13.24 11.59 2.35
N VAL A 115 -13.04 12.86 2.70
CA VAL A 115 -13.90 13.59 3.67
C VAL A 115 -15.33 13.70 3.16
N ALA A 116 -15.52 14.07 1.89
CA ALA A 116 -16.87 14.21 1.29
C ALA A 116 -17.64 12.89 1.27
N ARG A 117 -16.94 11.76 1.08
CA ARG A 117 -17.52 10.42 1.09
C ARG A 117 -17.62 9.80 2.49
N ARG A 118 -17.24 10.54 3.52
CA ARG A 118 -17.28 10.11 4.93
C ARG A 118 -16.52 8.81 5.15
N VAL A 119 -15.37 8.69 4.53
CA VAL A 119 -14.44 7.61 4.79
C VAL A 119 -13.93 7.73 6.23
N ASN A 120 -13.92 6.64 6.98
CA ASN A 120 -13.60 6.66 8.42
C ASN A 120 -12.10 6.49 8.69
N GLN A 121 -11.43 5.71 7.85
CA GLN A 121 -10.03 5.41 8.00
C GLN A 121 -9.34 5.57 6.65
N VAL A 122 -8.15 6.12 6.66
CA VAL A 122 -7.39 6.37 5.43
C VAL A 122 -6.06 5.63 5.51
N VAL A 123 -5.71 4.99 4.41
CA VAL A 123 -4.38 4.43 4.16
C VAL A 123 -3.72 5.35 3.14
N ILE A 124 -2.58 5.92 3.47
CA ILE A 124 -1.72 6.62 2.51
C ILE A 124 -0.63 5.65 2.08
N ALA A 125 -0.66 5.28 0.81
CA ALA A 125 0.29 4.33 0.25
C ALA A 125 1.31 5.06 -0.63
N SER A 126 2.58 5.01 -0.23
CA SER A 126 3.69 5.61 -0.98
C SER A 126 4.34 4.58 -1.89
N MET A 127 4.70 5.01 -3.10
CA MET A 127 5.48 4.18 -4.03
C MET A 127 6.87 3.87 -3.50
N TYR A 128 7.47 4.80 -2.78
CA TYR A 128 8.82 4.72 -2.25
C TYR A 128 8.84 4.92 -0.74
N HIS A 129 9.74 4.22 -0.05
CA HIS A 129 9.97 4.43 1.37
C HIS A 129 10.62 5.80 1.60
N ARG A 130 9.81 6.76 2.01
CA ARG A 130 10.18 8.16 2.23
C ARG A 130 9.30 8.82 3.27
N VAL A 131 9.61 10.07 3.63
CA VAL A 131 8.71 10.89 4.43
C VAL A 131 7.51 11.30 3.57
N VAL A 132 6.31 11.10 4.10
CA VAL A 132 5.02 11.36 3.46
C VAL A 132 4.29 12.45 4.23
N SER A 133 3.81 13.46 3.53
CA SER A 133 2.97 14.48 4.15
C SER A 133 1.58 13.94 4.42
N VAL A 134 1.14 14.05 5.67
CA VAL A 134 -0.16 13.58 6.12
C VAL A 134 -1.03 14.78 6.47
N PRO A 135 -2.09 15.07 5.67
CA PRO A 135 -2.98 16.19 5.91
C PRO A 135 -3.64 16.15 7.28
N GLU A 136 -3.71 17.29 7.96
CA GLU A 136 -4.28 17.41 9.31
C GLU A 136 -5.77 17.03 9.39
N GLN A 137 -6.49 17.14 8.27
CA GLN A 137 -7.92 16.81 8.17
C GLN A 137 -8.22 15.32 8.31
N ILE A 138 -7.18 14.47 8.24
CA ILE A 138 -7.30 13.01 8.40
C ILE A 138 -6.75 12.63 9.76
N GLU A 139 -7.63 12.22 10.68
CA GLU A 139 -7.27 11.82 12.04
C GLU A 139 -6.85 10.34 12.09
N ASP A 140 -7.70 9.45 11.55
CA ASP A 140 -7.49 8.00 11.54
C ASP A 140 -6.75 7.60 10.24
N VAL A 141 -5.41 7.60 10.27
CA VAL A 141 -4.56 7.33 9.11
C VAL A 141 -3.44 6.34 9.43
N VAL A 142 -3.12 5.49 8.46
CA VAL A 142 -1.94 4.62 8.44
C VAL A 142 -1.14 4.91 7.18
N VAL A 143 0.18 4.97 7.27
CA VAL A 143 1.06 5.13 6.12
C VAL A 143 1.67 3.78 5.74
N LEU A 144 1.54 3.38 4.48
CA LEU A 144 2.19 2.20 3.92
C LEU A 144 3.39 2.62 3.06
N ASN A 145 4.51 1.94 3.26
CA ASN A 145 5.77 2.17 2.57
C ASN A 145 6.27 3.61 2.69
N GLY A 146 6.03 4.23 3.84
CA GLY A 146 6.47 5.58 4.14
C GLY A 146 6.40 5.90 5.63
N VAL A 147 6.99 7.02 5.99
CA VAL A 147 6.99 7.57 7.35
C VAL A 147 6.25 8.91 7.32
N ALA A 148 5.28 9.09 8.21
CA ALA A 148 4.55 10.35 8.27
C ALA A 148 5.46 11.51 8.71
N ASP A 149 5.21 12.71 8.18
CA ASP A 149 5.88 13.96 8.57
C ASP A 149 5.45 14.49 9.94
N ARG A 150 4.43 13.86 10.56
CA ARG A 150 3.94 14.21 11.91
C ARG A 150 3.99 13.02 12.87
N PRO A 151 4.20 13.25 14.18
CA PRO A 151 4.28 12.17 15.16
C PRO A 151 2.92 11.50 15.40
N GLY A 152 2.96 10.26 15.88
CA GLY A 152 1.77 9.50 16.29
C GLY A 152 0.99 8.84 15.17
N VAL A 153 1.38 9.01 13.90
CA VAL A 153 0.79 8.30 12.77
C VAL A 153 1.51 6.96 12.61
N PRO A 154 0.78 5.82 12.69
CA PRO A 154 1.37 4.52 12.48
C PRO A 154 1.80 4.34 11.02
N GLY A 155 2.90 3.64 10.82
CA GLY A 155 3.42 3.29 9.49
C GLY A 155 3.82 1.82 9.41
N VAL A 156 3.72 1.25 8.23
CA VAL A 156 4.24 -0.08 7.90
C VAL A 156 5.25 0.09 6.77
N VAL A 157 6.49 -0.27 7.05
CA VAL A 157 7.62 -0.13 6.12
C VAL A 157 8.42 -1.43 6.06
N PRO A 158 9.11 -1.70 4.94
CA PRO A 158 10.12 -2.76 4.90
C PRO A 158 11.27 -2.46 5.86
N ASP A 159 11.87 -3.49 6.44
CA ASP A 159 13.15 -3.38 7.14
C ASP A 159 14.28 -3.31 6.10
N GLU A 160 14.50 -2.12 5.57
CA GLU A 160 15.45 -1.88 4.49
C GLU A 160 16.88 -2.25 4.88
N ARG A 161 17.22 -1.95 6.14
CA ARG A 161 18.56 -2.17 6.66
C ARG A 161 18.84 -3.66 6.84
N GLN A 162 17.89 -4.39 7.45
CA GLN A 162 18.04 -5.83 7.65
C GLN A 162 18.05 -6.59 6.32
N GLY A 163 17.13 -6.24 5.40
CA GLY A 163 17.08 -6.88 4.09
C GLY A 163 18.37 -6.69 3.27
N ALA A 164 18.95 -5.48 3.30
CA ALA A 164 20.23 -5.21 2.65
C ALA A 164 21.39 -5.93 3.33
N HIS A 165 21.41 -5.98 4.68
CA HIS A 165 22.40 -6.73 5.45
C HIS A 165 22.36 -8.22 5.05
N ASP A 166 21.19 -8.83 5.04
CA ASP A 166 21.04 -10.27 4.74
C ASP A 166 21.51 -10.61 3.32
N ALA A 167 21.19 -9.75 2.34
CA ALA A 167 21.63 -9.91 0.97
C ALA A 167 23.17 -9.82 0.84
N VAL A 168 23.78 -8.82 1.46
CA VAL A 168 25.24 -8.65 1.41
C VAL A 168 25.95 -9.74 2.20
N ALA A 169 25.44 -10.11 3.38
CA ALA A 169 25.98 -11.21 4.18
C ALA A 169 25.92 -12.55 3.42
N HIS A 170 24.86 -12.78 2.64
CA HIS A 170 24.76 -13.95 1.76
C HIS A 170 25.90 -13.98 0.73
N LEU A 171 26.16 -12.86 0.04
CA LEU A 171 27.27 -12.77 -0.91
C LEU A 171 28.63 -13.00 -0.24
N ILE A 172 28.83 -12.44 0.94
CA ILE A 172 30.05 -12.65 1.74
C ILE A 172 30.19 -14.11 2.15
N GLY A 173 29.10 -14.75 2.56
CA GLY A 173 29.03 -16.18 2.92
C GLY A 173 29.40 -17.12 1.74
N LEU A 174 29.09 -16.71 0.51
CA LEU A 174 29.50 -17.40 -0.71
C LEU A 174 31.00 -17.19 -1.06
N GLY A 175 31.73 -16.42 -0.27
CA GLY A 175 33.16 -16.19 -0.44
C GLY A 175 33.52 -14.93 -1.23
N HIS A 176 32.53 -14.12 -1.65
CA HIS A 176 32.82 -12.86 -2.33
C HIS A 176 33.47 -11.85 -1.37
N ARG A 177 34.47 -11.14 -1.87
CA ARG A 177 35.18 -10.08 -1.11
C ARG A 177 35.25 -8.76 -1.88
N ARG A 178 35.09 -8.81 -3.20
CA ARG A 178 35.00 -7.67 -4.07
C ARG A 178 33.56 -7.59 -4.57
N ILE A 179 32.72 -6.89 -3.81
CA ILE A 179 31.28 -6.79 -4.03
C ILE A 179 30.96 -5.37 -4.50
N GLY A 180 30.29 -5.22 -5.62
CA GLY A 180 29.80 -3.93 -6.11
C GLY A 180 28.44 -3.59 -5.55
N TYR A 181 28.10 -2.30 -5.56
CA TYR A 181 26.75 -1.80 -5.26
C TYR A 181 26.22 -0.95 -6.41
N LEU A 182 25.06 -1.36 -6.94
CA LEU A 182 24.27 -0.54 -7.86
C LEU A 182 23.12 0.10 -7.10
N GLY A 183 23.22 1.39 -6.87
CA GLY A 183 22.28 2.21 -6.12
C GLY A 183 21.39 3.08 -7.01
N HIS A 184 20.32 3.59 -6.40
CA HIS A 184 19.48 4.61 -7.01
C HIS A 184 19.88 6.00 -6.52
N ASP A 185 19.67 7.02 -7.36
CA ASP A 185 20.09 8.40 -7.10
C ASP A 185 19.02 9.28 -6.41
N ASP A 186 17.87 8.71 -6.03
CA ASP A 186 16.84 9.41 -5.28
C ASP A 186 17.26 9.68 -3.83
N THR A 187 17.79 10.88 -3.57
CA THR A 187 18.23 11.31 -2.24
C THR A 187 17.10 11.50 -1.23
N GLY A 188 15.84 11.59 -1.67
CA GLY A 188 14.66 11.68 -0.81
C GLY A 188 14.19 10.32 -0.27
N SER A 189 14.68 9.23 -0.83
CA SER A 189 14.29 7.88 -0.43
C SER A 189 15.04 7.41 0.81
N ILE A 190 14.28 6.97 1.83
CA ILE A 190 14.83 6.32 3.02
C ILE A 190 15.47 4.99 2.63
N ALA A 191 14.82 4.21 1.74
CA ALA A 191 15.35 2.95 1.27
C ALA A 191 16.72 3.08 0.60
N VAL A 192 16.94 4.13 -0.20
CA VAL A 192 18.23 4.37 -0.85
C VAL A 192 19.33 4.53 0.19
N ARG A 193 19.10 5.35 1.21
CA ARG A 193 20.06 5.58 2.28
C ARG A 193 20.28 4.30 3.10
N GLU A 194 19.23 3.70 3.61
CA GLU A 194 19.35 2.54 4.51
C GLU A 194 20.03 1.33 3.84
N ARG A 195 19.69 1.04 2.57
CA ARG A 195 20.33 -0.05 1.81
C ARG A 195 21.80 0.25 1.53
N SER A 196 22.12 1.48 1.15
CA SER A 196 23.49 1.92 0.88
C SER A 196 24.36 1.89 2.13
N ASP A 197 23.84 2.36 3.27
CA ASP A 197 24.56 2.34 4.54
C ASP A 197 24.75 0.90 5.04
N SER A 198 23.70 0.07 4.96
CA SER A 198 23.77 -1.33 5.37
C SER A 198 24.76 -2.15 4.53
N TYR A 199 24.85 -1.90 3.22
CA TYR A 199 25.89 -2.49 2.38
C TYR A 199 27.30 -2.19 2.91
N ARG A 200 27.59 -0.92 3.23
CA ARG A 200 28.92 -0.52 3.75
C ARG A 200 29.20 -1.13 5.12
N ASP A 201 28.19 -1.15 5.98
CA ASP A 201 28.33 -1.69 7.33
C ASP A 201 28.57 -3.21 7.29
N SER A 202 27.84 -3.95 6.45
CA SER A 202 28.04 -5.40 6.27
C SER A 202 29.45 -5.74 5.79
N LEU A 203 30.03 -4.95 4.89
CA LEU A 203 31.42 -5.14 4.47
C LEU A 203 32.40 -4.89 5.63
N ARG A 204 32.20 -3.80 6.39
CA ARG A 204 33.08 -3.47 7.54
C ARG A 204 33.00 -4.55 8.63
N GLU A 205 31.82 -5.04 8.97
CA GLU A 205 31.59 -6.11 9.93
C GLU A 205 32.30 -7.40 9.55
N ALA A 206 32.39 -7.67 8.25
CA ALA A 206 33.13 -8.82 7.70
C ALA A 206 34.65 -8.57 7.53
N GLY A 207 35.17 -7.42 7.96
CA GLY A 207 36.58 -7.05 7.79
C GLY A 207 36.97 -6.75 6.33
N ILE A 208 36.01 -6.43 5.48
CA ILE A 208 36.22 -6.08 4.06
C ILE A 208 36.28 -4.56 3.94
N ALA A 209 37.38 -4.03 3.36
CA ALA A 209 37.48 -2.61 3.09
C ALA A 209 36.43 -2.16 2.05
N VAL A 210 35.72 -1.07 2.35
CA VAL A 210 34.76 -0.49 1.41
C VAL A 210 35.53 0.19 0.28
N ASP A 211 35.33 -0.25 -0.94
CA ASP A 211 35.87 0.38 -2.15
C ASP A 211 34.78 1.24 -2.80
N GLU A 212 34.79 2.55 -2.50
CA GLU A 212 33.78 3.50 -3.03
C GLU A 212 33.77 3.56 -4.58
N SER A 213 34.83 3.11 -5.23
CA SER A 213 34.84 3.01 -6.69
C SER A 213 33.89 1.93 -7.21
N LEU A 214 33.48 0.98 -6.37
CA LEU A 214 32.49 -0.06 -6.66
C LEU A 214 31.06 0.34 -6.30
N VAL A 215 30.85 1.54 -5.79
CA VAL A 215 29.55 2.12 -5.52
C VAL A 215 29.15 3.00 -6.69
N VAL A 216 28.15 2.55 -7.47
CA VAL A 216 27.67 3.29 -8.63
C VAL A 216 26.17 3.55 -8.46
N VAL A 217 25.75 4.79 -8.66
CA VAL A 217 24.34 5.19 -8.52
C VAL A 217 23.82 5.82 -9.82
N GLY A 218 22.52 5.68 -10.07
CA GLY A 218 21.84 6.28 -11.22
C GLY A 218 20.33 6.09 -11.20
N GLY A 219 19.68 6.49 -12.29
CA GLY A 219 18.24 6.37 -12.49
C GLY A 219 17.77 4.92 -12.67
N LEU A 220 16.45 4.73 -12.67
CA LEU A 220 15.81 3.43 -12.87
C LEU A 220 15.19 3.27 -14.28
N ASP A 221 15.35 4.26 -15.15
CA ASP A 221 14.95 4.11 -16.54
C ASP A 221 15.95 3.21 -17.30
N PRO A 222 15.54 2.51 -18.37
CA PRO A 222 16.37 1.51 -19.04
C PRO A 222 17.75 2.05 -19.48
N ASP A 223 17.81 3.25 -20.03
CA ASP A 223 19.07 3.83 -20.51
C ASP A 223 20.02 4.14 -19.33
N SER A 224 19.49 4.60 -18.22
CA SER A 224 20.25 4.84 -16.98
C SER A 224 20.75 3.53 -16.37
N VAL A 225 19.93 2.49 -16.36
CA VAL A 225 20.29 1.17 -15.82
C VAL A 225 21.46 0.56 -16.58
N ASP A 226 21.45 0.58 -17.92
CA ASP A 226 22.55 0.08 -18.75
C ASP A 226 23.84 0.88 -18.49
N ALA A 227 23.74 2.21 -18.41
CA ALA A 227 24.88 3.06 -18.13
C ALA A 227 25.48 2.82 -16.74
N VAL A 228 24.65 2.60 -15.72
CA VAL A 228 25.10 2.31 -14.34
C VAL A 228 25.77 0.94 -14.28
N ALA A 229 25.19 -0.07 -14.89
CA ALA A 229 25.75 -1.43 -14.97
C ALA A 229 27.11 -1.43 -15.71
N GLY A 230 27.20 -0.76 -16.87
CA GLY A 230 28.44 -0.62 -17.63
C GLY A 230 29.57 0.06 -16.81
N ARG A 231 29.27 1.16 -16.08
CA ARG A 231 30.24 1.81 -15.21
C ARG A 231 30.82 0.90 -14.13
N LEU A 232 30.07 -0.09 -13.68
CA LEU A 232 30.53 -1.06 -12.69
C LEU A 232 31.23 -2.26 -13.32
N LEU A 233 30.76 -2.76 -14.47
CA LEU A 233 31.16 -4.04 -15.06
C LEU A 233 32.22 -3.89 -16.15
N ASP A 234 32.32 -2.72 -16.84
CA ASP A 234 33.31 -2.48 -17.91
C ASP A 234 34.64 -1.99 -17.33
N ARG A 235 35.17 -2.75 -16.36
CA ARG A 235 36.42 -2.45 -15.65
C ARG A 235 37.43 -3.56 -15.84
N SER A 236 38.70 -3.23 -15.75
CA SER A 236 39.78 -4.24 -15.71
C SER A 236 39.67 -5.13 -14.46
N GLU A 237 39.30 -4.52 -13.33
CA GLU A 237 39.08 -5.21 -12.07
C GLU A 237 37.59 -5.15 -11.72
N ARG A 238 36.84 -6.16 -12.15
CA ARG A 238 35.39 -6.29 -11.92
C ARG A 238 35.09 -6.73 -10.50
N PRO A 239 33.92 -6.35 -9.92
CA PRO A 239 33.40 -7.03 -8.75
C PRO A 239 33.07 -8.48 -9.10
N THR A 240 33.17 -9.36 -8.10
CA THR A 240 32.82 -10.79 -8.26
C THR A 240 31.35 -11.07 -7.92
N ALA A 241 30.68 -10.10 -7.29
CA ALA A 241 29.24 -10.08 -7.02
C ALA A 241 28.77 -8.64 -6.97
N VAL A 242 27.48 -8.43 -7.19
CA VAL A 242 26.85 -7.11 -7.14
C VAL A 242 25.60 -7.17 -6.26
N PHE A 243 25.50 -6.27 -5.31
CA PHE A 243 24.25 -5.98 -4.60
C PHE A 243 23.54 -4.83 -5.32
N CYS A 244 22.32 -5.07 -5.79
CA CYS A 244 21.52 -4.07 -6.49
C CYS A 244 20.45 -3.51 -5.56
N TYR A 245 20.19 -2.21 -5.66
CA TYR A 245 19.14 -1.53 -4.90
C TYR A 245 17.75 -2.19 -5.07
N ASN A 246 17.43 -2.63 -6.30
CA ASN A 246 16.19 -3.33 -6.62
C ASN A 246 16.35 -4.23 -7.85
N ASP A 247 15.25 -4.93 -8.18
CA ASP A 247 15.21 -5.87 -9.30
C ASP A 247 15.41 -5.20 -10.66
N ALA A 248 14.98 -3.94 -10.83
CA ALA A 248 15.16 -3.21 -12.08
C ALA A 248 16.66 -3.00 -12.38
N LEU A 249 17.45 -2.60 -11.36
CA LEU A 249 18.90 -2.49 -11.49
C LEU A 249 19.55 -3.86 -11.65
N ALA A 250 19.04 -4.91 -10.99
CA ALA A 250 19.56 -6.25 -11.14
C ALA A 250 19.35 -6.79 -12.56
N ALA A 251 18.21 -6.52 -13.17
CA ALA A 251 17.95 -6.93 -14.55
C ALA A 251 18.91 -6.30 -15.57
N GLY A 252 19.41 -5.09 -15.31
CA GLY A 252 20.40 -4.42 -16.16
C GLY A 252 21.82 -4.98 -16.03
N VAL A 253 22.07 -5.91 -15.10
CA VAL A 253 23.36 -6.59 -14.92
C VAL A 253 23.46 -7.83 -15.81
N PHE A 254 22.34 -8.36 -16.27
CA PHE A 254 22.23 -9.54 -17.14
C PHE A 254 22.13 -9.16 -18.61
#